data_d15877ab010fb5f4047f7fbdc60d791e
#
_entry.id   d15877ab010fb5f4047f7fbdc60d791e
#
_cell.length_a   1.000
_cell.length_b   1.000
_cell.length_c   1.000
_cell.angle_alpha   90.00
_cell.angle_beta   90.00
_cell.angle_gamma   90.00
#
_symmetry.space_group_name_H-M   'P 1'
#
loop_
_entity.id
_entity.type
_entity.pdbx_description
1 polymer ?
#
loop_
_entity_poly.entity_id
_entity_poly.type
_entity_poly.pdbx_seq_one_letter_code
_entity_poly.pdbx_strand_id
1 'polypeptide(L)'
;MTWRPVLARTAVLRHDRARGTDLLLLPERVVVLHGRAGGVLRLCDGSRAVPEIVAELSEAFPGAPVAAEVPEFLTALRKEGWLR
;
A
#
# COMPACT_ATOMS: atom_id res chain seq x y z
N MET A 1 1.03 -21.06 0.61
CA MET A 1 2.05 -20.04 0.89
C MET A 1 1.41 -18.69 1.17
N THR A 2 1.94 -18.00 2.13
CA THR A 2 1.38 -16.70 2.56
C THR A 2 2.05 -15.56 1.82
N TRP A 3 1.25 -14.75 1.14
CA TRP A 3 1.78 -13.57 0.44
C TRP A 3 2.10 -12.47 1.45
N ARG A 4 3.33 -11.99 1.40
CA ARG A 4 3.80 -10.84 2.19
C ARG A 4 4.15 -9.73 1.22
N PRO A 5 3.21 -8.81 0.97
CA PRO A 5 3.41 -7.77 -0.04
C PRO A 5 4.65 -6.94 0.20
N VAL A 6 5.37 -6.66 -0.88
CA VAL A 6 6.51 -5.75 -0.88
C VAL A 6 6.50 -4.97 -2.18
N LEU A 7 6.93 -3.71 -2.16
CA LEU A 7 7.01 -2.90 -3.37
C LEU A 7 7.96 -3.53 -4.37
N ALA A 8 7.58 -3.48 -5.65
CA ALA A 8 8.48 -3.84 -6.74
C ALA A 8 9.77 -3.02 -6.62
N ARG A 9 10.89 -3.59 -7.07
CA ARG A 9 12.20 -2.94 -6.94
C ARG A 9 12.27 -1.59 -7.64
N THR A 10 11.47 -1.43 -8.70
CA THR A 10 11.44 -0.20 -9.49
C THR A 10 10.46 0.83 -8.94
N ALA A 11 9.74 0.52 -7.89
CA ALA A 11 8.77 1.42 -7.29
C ALA A 11 9.34 2.04 -6.01
N VAL A 12 9.17 3.36 -5.86
CA VAL A 12 9.63 4.09 -4.68
C VAL A 12 8.45 4.84 -4.08
N LEU A 13 8.22 4.63 -2.80
CA LEU A 13 7.20 5.38 -2.05
C LEU A 13 7.86 6.63 -1.47
N ARG A 14 7.27 7.78 -1.75
CA ARG A 14 7.80 9.07 -1.28
C ARG A 14 6.68 9.94 -0.76
N HIS A 15 6.96 10.69 0.31
CA HIS A 15 6.04 11.69 0.83
C HIS A 15 6.40 13.08 0.30
N ASP A 16 5.44 13.75 -0.31
CA ASP A 16 5.58 15.13 -0.79
C ASP A 16 5.09 16.08 0.30
N ARG A 17 6.03 16.69 1.01
CA ARG A 17 5.71 17.59 2.12
C ARG A 17 4.97 18.85 1.68
N ALA A 18 5.32 19.35 0.51
CA ALA A 18 4.73 20.59 0.01
C ALA A 18 3.22 20.44 -0.22
N ARG A 19 2.80 19.27 -0.67
CA ARG A 19 1.40 18.96 -0.95
C ARG A 19 0.71 18.16 0.14
N GLY A 20 1.48 17.62 1.10
CA GLY A 20 0.94 16.74 2.12
C GLY A 20 0.43 15.42 1.54
N THR A 21 1.03 14.93 0.48
CA THR A 21 0.54 13.81 -0.31
C THR A 21 1.63 12.77 -0.49
N ASP A 22 1.25 11.50 -0.49
CA ASP A 22 2.18 10.42 -0.80
C ASP A 22 2.21 10.16 -2.30
N LEU A 23 3.39 9.83 -2.81
CA LEU A 23 3.62 9.54 -4.21
C LEU A 23 4.22 8.15 -4.37
N LEU A 24 3.78 7.43 -5.39
CA LEU A 24 4.41 6.20 -5.81
C LEU A 24 5.15 6.49 -7.12
N LEU A 25 6.47 6.44 -7.07
CA LEU A 25 7.32 6.72 -8.22
C LEU A 25 7.61 5.42 -8.95
N LEU A 26 7.18 5.35 -10.19
CA LEU A 26 7.40 4.21 -11.08
C LEU A 26 8.31 4.67 -12.23
N PRO A 27 8.98 3.75 -12.95
CA PRO A 27 9.88 4.14 -14.03
C PRO A 27 9.20 4.98 -15.11
N GLU A 28 7.93 4.69 -15.42
CA GLU A 28 7.21 5.34 -16.51
C GLU A 28 6.26 6.43 -16.07
N ARG A 29 5.99 6.56 -14.77
CA ARG A 29 5.03 7.56 -14.29
C ARG A 29 5.08 7.74 -12.77
N VAL A 30 4.43 8.81 -12.32
CA VAL A 30 4.23 9.09 -10.90
C VAL A 30 2.74 8.91 -10.60
N VAL A 31 2.44 8.17 -9.55
CA VAL A 31 1.07 7.95 -9.09
C VAL A 31 0.86 8.74 -7.80
N VAL A 32 -0.14 9.60 -7.79
CA VAL A 32 -0.54 10.34 -6.59
C VAL A 32 -1.43 9.41 -5.76
N LEU A 33 -1.06 9.20 -4.51
CA LEU A 33 -1.79 8.33 -3.61
C LEU A 33 -2.76 9.15 -2.76
N HIS A 34 -4.02 8.82 -2.85
CA HIS A 34 -5.07 9.54 -2.12
C HIS A 34 -5.49 8.77 -0.86
N GLY A 35 -6.02 9.51 0.10
CA GLY A 35 -6.54 8.93 1.33
C GLY A 35 -5.45 8.19 2.10
N ARG A 36 -5.73 6.94 2.45
CA ARG A 36 -4.83 6.11 3.27
C ARG A 36 -3.91 5.21 2.46
N ALA A 37 -3.92 5.35 1.13
CA ALA A 37 -3.16 4.44 0.26
C ALA A 37 -1.66 4.42 0.60
N GLY A 38 -1.07 5.58 0.85
CA GLY A 38 0.34 5.66 1.23
C GLY A 38 0.63 4.94 2.54
N GLY A 39 -0.25 5.09 3.53
CA GLY A 39 -0.13 4.39 4.80
C GLY A 39 -0.20 2.88 4.67
N VAL A 40 -1.07 2.39 3.79
CA VAL A 40 -1.17 0.96 3.49
C VAL A 40 0.15 0.47 2.86
N LEU A 41 0.67 1.20 1.89
CA LEU A 41 1.90 0.80 1.20
C LEU A 41 3.13 0.83 2.09
N ARG A 42 3.15 1.68 3.12
CA ARG A 42 4.26 1.68 4.09
C ARG A 42 4.36 0.37 4.87
N LEU A 43 3.26 -0.36 5.01
CA LEU A 43 3.25 -1.66 5.68
C LEU A 43 3.67 -2.79 4.73
N CYS A 44 3.83 -2.50 3.44
CA CYS A 44 4.18 -3.49 2.43
C CYS A 44 5.70 -3.57 2.27
N ASP A 45 6.37 -4.05 3.30
CA ASP A 45 7.83 -4.19 3.33
C ASP A 45 8.29 -5.66 3.32
N GLY A 46 7.37 -6.57 3.08
CA GLY A 46 7.65 -8.01 3.05
C GLY A 46 7.62 -8.68 4.42
N SER A 47 7.43 -7.91 5.50
CA SER A 47 7.41 -8.47 6.85
C SER A 47 6.02 -8.89 7.32
N ARG A 48 4.96 -8.46 6.62
CA ARG A 48 3.57 -8.71 7.03
C ARG A 48 2.79 -9.40 5.93
N ALA A 49 2.01 -10.40 6.31
CA ALA A 49 1.01 -10.99 5.43
C ALA A 49 -0.21 -10.05 5.35
N VAL A 50 -1.05 -10.22 4.35
CA VAL A 50 -2.25 -9.39 4.17
C VAL A 50 -3.14 -9.36 5.42
N PRO A 51 -3.44 -10.49 6.08
CA PRO A 51 -4.24 -10.45 7.31
C PRO A 51 -3.62 -9.60 8.42
N GLU A 52 -2.29 -9.58 8.51
CA GLU A 52 -1.60 -8.77 9.50
C GLU A 52 -1.71 -7.28 9.19
N ILE A 53 -1.60 -6.92 7.90
CA ILE A 53 -1.80 -5.54 7.45
C ILE A 53 -3.23 -5.09 7.77
N VAL A 54 -4.21 -5.91 7.47
CA VAL A 54 -5.61 -5.63 7.76
C VAL A 54 -5.82 -5.42 9.27
N ALA A 55 -5.24 -6.28 10.09
CA ALA A 55 -5.38 -6.18 11.54
C ALA A 55 -4.81 -4.86 12.08
N GLU A 56 -3.61 -4.48 11.65
CA GLU A 56 -2.98 -3.24 12.08
C GLU A 56 -3.78 -2.02 11.66
N LEU A 57 -4.28 -2.01 10.42
CA LEU A 57 -5.07 -0.89 9.92
C LEU A 57 -6.45 -0.82 10.56
N SER A 58 -7.03 -1.95 10.90
CA SER A 58 -8.32 -1.99 11.59
C SER A 58 -8.22 -1.40 13.00
N GLU A 59 -7.09 -1.62 13.67
CA GLU A 59 -6.83 -1.01 14.97
C GLU A 59 -6.61 0.51 14.86
N ALA A 60 -5.87 0.92 13.85
CA ALA A 60 -5.56 2.33 13.65
C ALA A 60 -6.77 3.14 13.18
N PHE A 61 -7.66 2.52 12.43
CA PHE A 61 -8.81 3.19 11.83
C PHE A 61 -10.11 2.41 12.10
N PRO A 62 -10.56 2.36 13.36
CA PRO A 62 -11.80 1.66 13.68
C PRO A 62 -12.96 2.33 12.94
N GLY A 63 -13.83 1.51 12.36
CA GLY A 63 -14.95 1.99 11.58
C GLY A 63 -14.70 2.15 10.08
N ALA A 64 -13.42 2.10 9.65
CA ALA A 64 -13.10 2.08 8.23
C ALA A 64 -13.26 0.66 7.67
N PRO A 65 -13.70 0.50 6.40
CA PRO A 65 -13.91 -0.82 5.81
C PRO A 65 -12.61 -1.49 5.36
N VAL A 66 -11.65 -1.60 6.27
CA VAL A 66 -10.29 -2.08 5.98
C VAL A 66 -10.30 -3.52 5.46
N ALA A 67 -11.05 -4.40 6.13
CA ALA A 67 -11.06 -5.82 5.79
C ALA A 67 -11.59 -6.08 4.38
N ALA A 68 -12.48 -5.21 3.88
CA ALA A 68 -13.04 -5.35 2.54
C ALA A 68 -12.15 -4.69 1.49
N GLU A 69 -11.68 -3.48 1.77
CA GLU A 69 -10.99 -2.64 0.78
C GLU A 69 -9.50 -2.93 0.62
N VAL A 70 -8.79 -3.21 1.71
CA VAL A 70 -7.33 -3.36 1.64
C VAL A 70 -6.89 -4.57 0.82
N PRO A 71 -7.47 -5.77 1.01
CA PRO A 71 -7.08 -6.91 0.19
C PRO A 71 -7.29 -6.67 -1.31
N GLU A 72 -8.41 -6.03 -1.68
CA GLU A 72 -8.68 -5.71 -3.08
C GLU A 72 -7.67 -4.72 -3.64
N PHE A 73 -7.35 -3.69 -2.86
CA PHE A 73 -6.35 -2.69 -3.24
C PHE A 73 -4.99 -3.34 -3.49
N LEU A 74 -4.53 -4.18 -2.57
CA LEU A 74 -3.24 -4.84 -2.69
C LEU A 74 -3.20 -5.80 -3.88
N THR A 75 -4.29 -6.53 -4.12
CA THR A 75 -4.40 -7.44 -5.25
C THR A 75 -4.34 -6.67 -6.58
N ALA A 76 -5.01 -5.52 -6.65
CA ALA A 76 -4.99 -4.68 -7.84
C ALA A 76 -3.57 -4.18 -8.14
N LEU A 77 -2.84 -3.75 -7.11
CA LEU A 77 -1.46 -3.28 -7.29
C LEU A 77 -0.52 -4.42 -7.68
N ARG A 78 -0.78 -5.63 -7.19
CA ARG A 78 -0.01 -6.81 -7.59
C ARG A 78 -0.21 -7.12 -9.07
N LYS A 79 -1.44 -6.99 -9.57
CA LYS A 79 -1.73 -7.17 -10.99
C LYS A 79 -1.02 -6.15 -11.86
N GLU A 80 -0.87 -4.94 -11.37
CA GLU A 80 -0.14 -3.89 -12.08
C GLU A 80 1.37 -4.11 -12.06
N GLY A 81 1.85 -5.02 -11.23
CA GLY A 81 3.28 -5.26 -11.07
C GLY A 81 3.97 -4.31 -10.12
N TRP A 82 3.21 -3.51 -9.36
CA TRP A 82 3.76 -2.54 -8.41
C TRP A 82 4.06 -3.15 -7.04
N LEU A 83 3.40 -4.26 -6.72
CA LEU A 83 3.69 -5.10 -5.56
C LEU A 83 4.10 -6.49 -6.02
N ARG A 84 4.93 -7.13 -5.22
CA ARG A 84 5.35 -8.51 -5.46
C ARG A 84 5.32 -9.31 -4.17
#